data_c10ee8b36fb14b3c5ade53f21b957fae
#
_entry.id   c10ee8b36fb14b3c5ade53f21b957fae
#
_cell.length_a   1.000
_cell.length_b   1.000
_cell.length_c   1.000
_cell.angle_alpha   90.00
_cell.angle_beta   90.00
_cell.angle_gamma   90.00
#
_symmetry.space_group_name_H-M   'P 1'
#
loop_
_entity.id
_entity.type
_entity.pdbx_description
1 polymer ?
#
loop_
_entity_poly.entity_id
_entity_poly.type
_entity_poly.pdbx_seq_one_letter_code
_entity_poly.pdbx_strand_id
1 'polypeptide(L)'
;MTDPGNTPDLDHLATPVAWFDADCLLLRCNTAFASWLGVSARRFQGLPLDALDVEAGRLRALTRRLRERGEALRVHRARLAFPGGAEHFAELWLSLDENSTLQMEAHPAGEFPGEDPATALPAALSAALKGLAHEIRNPLAGLKGAAQLLGRRANLRLDNDDERELIGMIGSEVDRLAALVDRLMNPAPPREFAPLNIHTVLERVRQLADAEAAWSIKLVRDYDPSLPEIQGDADRLTQSLWNLVRNALESGASTVSLRTRAEHQLLIGDTTHRLAVRVEIADNGRGVPDDLAERIFLPLVSGRAEGTGLGLPLAQQVAREHGGSLSYRSRPGHTVFTLLIPVPLQEEIADDA
;
A
#
# COMPACT_ATOMS: atom_id res chain seq x y z
N MET A 1 -0.84 -50.09 -3.85
CA MET A 1 -1.09 -50.37 -2.42
C MET A 1 -0.29 -49.34 -1.66
N THR A 2 -0.88 -48.18 -1.43
CA THR A 2 -0.29 -47.10 -0.61
C THR A 2 -0.61 -47.43 0.84
N ASP A 3 0.41 -47.47 1.66
CA ASP A 3 0.37 -47.75 3.10
C ASP A 3 -0.47 -46.68 3.81
N PRO A 4 -1.58 -47.04 4.49
CA PRO A 4 -2.45 -46.09 5.18
C PRO A 4 -1.86 -45.50 6.50
N GLY A 5 -0.59 -45.83 6.80
CA GLY A 5 0.05 -45.53 8.08
C GLY A 5 0.95 -44.27 8.13
N ASN A 6 1.18 -43.57 7.00
CA ASN A 6 2.13 -42.46 6.97
C ASN A 6 1.49 -41.16 6.47
N THR A 7 0.34 -40.76 7.04
CA THR A 7 -0.14 -39.39 6.90
C THR A 7 0.79 -38.49 7.74
N PRO A 8 1.46 -37.51 7.15
CA PRO A 8 2.30 -36.59 7.94
C PRO A 8 1.47 -35.98 9.06
N ASP A 9 2.03 -36.00 10.27
CA ASP A 9 1.39 -35.35 11.40
C ASP A 9 1.47 -33.84 11.21
N LEU A 10 0.35 -33.27 10.73
CA LEU A 10 0.23 -31.83 10.42
C LEU A 10 0.29 -30.95 11.68
N ASP A 11 0.18 -31.56 12.88
CA ASP A 11 0.30 -30.85 14.15
C ASP A 11 1.76 -30.41 14.45
N HIS A 12 2.74 -30.97 13.76
CA HIS A 12 4.14 -30.55 13.84
C HIS A 12 4.50 -29.36 12.92
N LEU A 13 3.57 -28.94 12.04
CA LEU A 13 3.80 -27.76 11.20
C LEU A 13 3.72 -26.49 12.06
N ALA A 14 4.73 -25.62 11.91
CA ALA A 14 4.73 -24.30 12.54
C ALA A 14 3.74 -23.31 11.87
N THR A 15 3.37 -23.57 10.61
CA THR A 15 2.40 -22.77 9.87
C THR A 15 0.99 -23.10 10.35
N PRO A 16 0.19 -22.11 10.78
CA PRO A 16 -1.22 -22.25 11.07
C PRO A 16 -2.01 -22.74 9.86
N VAL A 17 -2.69 -23.88 9.96
CA VAL A 17 -3.49 -24.48 8.88
C VAL A 17 -4.85 -24.92 9.42
N ALA A 18 -5.91 -24.64 8.63
CA ALA A 18 -7.27 -25.06 8.93
C ALA A 18 -7.96 -25.63 7.68
N TRP A 19 -8.85 -26.60 7.86
CA TRP A 19 -9.60 -27.28 6.79
C TRP A 19 -11.10 -27.11 7.03
N PHE A 20 -11.83 -26.76 5.99
CA PHE A 20 -13.27 -26.55 6.00
C PHE A 20 -13.94 -27.44 4.97
N ASP A 21 -15.13 -27.92 5.30
CA ASP A 21 -15.95 -28.71 4.38
C ASP A 21 -16.62 -27.88 3.26
N ALA A 22 -17.45 -28.54 2.47
CA ALA A 22 -18.19 -27.91 1.39
C ALA A 22 -19.14 -26.78 1.87
N ASP A 23 -19.63 -26.86 3.09
CA ASP A 23 -20.52 -25.87 3.72
C ASP A 23 -19.74 -24.77 4.46
N CYS A 24 -18.40 -24.73 4.32
CA CYS A 24 -17.49 -23.83 5.01
C CYS A 24 -17.52 -23.97 6.54
N LEU A 25 -17.78 -25.18 7.04
CA LEU A 25 -17.66 -25.51 8.46
C LEU A 25 -16.26 -26.09 8.73
N LEU A 26 -15.65 -25.69 9.81
CA LEU A 26 -14.30 -26.11 10.16
C LEU A 26 -14.30 -27.60 10.56
N LEU A 27 -13.59 -28.42 9.77
CA LEU A 27 -13.39 -29.83 9.99
C LEU A 27 -12.29 -30.09 11.02
N ARG A 28 -11.16 -29.43 10.84
CA ARG A 28 -9.96 -29.55 11.70
C ARG A 28 -9.04 -28.37 11.52
N CYS A 29 -8.20 -28.14 12.51
CA CYS A 29 -7.03 -27.24 12.39
C CYS A 29 -5.85 -27.89 13.09
N ASN A 30 -4.63 -27.45 12.74
CA ASN A 30 -3.43 -27.89 13.43
C ASN A 30 -3.21 -27.08 14.74
N THR A 31 -2.28 -27.55 15.57
CA THR A 31 -1.94 -26.91 16.84
C THR A 31 -1.45 -25.47 16.66
N ALA A 32 -0.72 -25.17 15.57
CA ALA A 32 -0.27 -23.83 15.28
C ALA A 32 -1.42 -22.84 15.05
N PHE A 33 -2.49 -23.24 14.31
CA PHE A 33 -3.66 -22.43 14.06
C PHE A 33 -4.45 -22.14 15.36
N ALA A 34 -4.64 -23.18 16.17
CA ALA A 34 -5.32 -23.06 17.45
C ALA A 34 -4.55 -22.13 18.41
N SER A 35 -3.23 -22.29 18.51
CA SER A 35 -2.37 -21.45 19.35
C SER A 35 -2.32 -19.99 18.85
N TRP A 36 -2.29 -19.80 17.54
CA TRP A 36 -2.27 -18.47 16.95
C TRP A 36 -3.51 -17.65 17.29
N LEU A 37 -4.70 -18.26 17.20
CA LEU A 37 -5.96 -17.62 17.59
C LEU A 37 -6.26 -17.68 19.11
N GLY A 38 -5.34 -18.23 19.91
CA GLY A 38 -5.46 -18.28 21.36
C GLY A 38 -6.58 -19.19 21.88
N VAL A 39 -7.02 -20.19 21.09
CA VAL A 39 -8.17 -21.05 21.39
C VAL A 39 -7.80 -22.52 21.23
N SER A 40 -8.34 -23.39 22.08
CA SER A 40 -8.11 -24.83 21.93
C SER A 40 -8.77 -25.39 20.66
N ALA A 41 -8.09 -26.32 19.96
CA ALA A 41 -8.57 -26.90 18.70
C ALA A 41 -10.00 -27.49 18.79
N ARG A 42 -10.40 -28.01 19.95
CA ARG A 42 -11.75 -28.57 20.16
C ARG A 42 -12.87 -27.53 20.02
N ARG A 43 -12.60 -26.24 20.29
CA ARG A 43 -13.59 -25.17 20.19
C ARG A 43 -13.86 -24.71 18.77
N PHE A 44 -13.00 -25.09 17.83
CA PHE A 44 -13.13 -24.74 16.43
C PHE A 44 -14.04 -25.72 15.65
N GLN A 45 -14.21 -26.95 16.11
CA GLN A 45 -14.92 -27.98 15.37
C GLN A 45 -16.36 -27.57 15.03
N GLY A 46 -16.71 -27.57 13.75
CA GLY A 46 -18.00 -27.13 13.24
C GLY A 46 -18.21 -25.62 13.23
N LEU A 47 -17.16 -24.82 13.54
CA LEU A 47 -17.24 -23.36 13.46
C LEU A 47 -17.36 -22.93 12.00
N PRO A 48 -18.34 -22.09 11.62
CA PRO A 48 -18.41 -21.56 10.26
C PRO A 48 -17.27 -20.60 9.97
N LEU A 49 -16.76 -20.61 8.74
CA LEU A 49 -15.70 -19.73 8.27
C LEU A 49 -16.01 -18.25 8.53
N ASP A 50 -17.30 -17.86 8.34
CA ASP A 50 -17.75 -16.49 8.58
C ASP A 50 -17.60 -16.05 10.05
N ALA A 51 -17.56 -16.99 10.99
CA ALA A 51 -17.37 -16.67 12.40
C ALA A 51 -15.92 -16.28 12.73
N LEU A 52 -14.98 -16.62 11.85
CA LEU A 52 -13.58 -16.19 11.94
C LEU A 52 -13.32 -14.89 11.18
N ASP A 53 -14.24 -14.49 10.30
CA ASP A 53 -14.07 -13.36 9.39
C ASP A 53 -14.48 -12.05 10.07
N VAL A 54 -13.52 -11.18 10.35
CA VAL A 54 -13.80 -9.85 10.92
C VAL A 54 -14.47 -8.94 9.89
N GLU A 55 -14.25 -9.16 8.59
CA GLU A 55 -14.79 -8.36 7.49
C GLU A 55 -16.09 -8.94 6.91
N ALA A 56 -16.97 -9.45 7.77
CA ALA A 56 -18.32 -9.94 7.51
C ALA A 56 -18.61 -10.47 6.09
N GLY A 57 -18.23 -11.73 5.83
CA GLY A 57 -18.57 -12.46 4.60
C GLY A 57 -17.55 -12.35 3.46
N ARG A 58 -16.42 -11.68 3.65
CA ARG A 58 -15.33 -11.59 2.65
C ARG A 58 -14.73 -12.96 2.36
N LEU A 59 -14.40 -13.74 3.39
CA LEU A 59 -13.81 -15.08 3.23
C LEU A 59 -14.77 -16.03 2.52
N ARG A 60 -16.07 -15.94 2.77
CA ARG A 60 -17.08 -16.74 2.09
C ARG A 60 -17.20 -16.37 0.61
N ALA A 61 -17.14 -15.08 0.28
CA ALA A 61 -17.14 -14.63 -1.11
C ALA A 61 -15.89 -15.13 -1.86
N LEU A 62 -14.73 -15.11 -1.21
CA LEU A 62 -13.48 -15.62 -1.76
C LEU A 62 -13.53 -17.15 -1.96
N THR A 63 -14.06 -17.90 -1.00
CA THR A 63 -14.22 -19.36 -1.12
C THR A 63 -15.14 -19.72 -2.29
N ARG A 64 -16.23 -18.96 -2.51
CA ARG A 64 -17.10 -19.16 -3.66
C ARG A 64 -16.34 -18.97 -4.98
N ARG A 65 -15.58 -17.89 -5.10
CA ARG A 65 -14.74 -17.65 -6.30
C ARG A 65 -13.68 -18.74 -6.50
N LEU A 66 -13.04 -19.19 -5.41
CA LEU A 66 -12.10 -20.29 -5.46
C LEU A 66 -12.75 -21.57 -6.04
N ARG A 67 -13.97 -21.89 -5.63
CA ARG A 67 -14.72 -23.05 -6.15
C ARG A 67 -15.12 -22.88 -7.62
N GLU A 68 -15.47 -21.66 -8.04
CA GLU A 68 -15.86 -21.37 -9.43
C GLU A 68 -14.66 -21.45 -10.38
N ARG A 69 -13.46 -21.04 -9.94
CA ARG A 69 -12.27 -20.96 -10.79
C ARG A 69 -11.32 -22.14 -10.64
N GLY A 70 -11.36 -22.87 -9.53
CA GLY A 70 -10.48 -23.99 -9.23
C GLY A 70 -9.00 -23.62 -8.96
N GLU A 71 -8.71 -22.33 -8.84
CA GLU A 71 -7.33 -21.82 -8.66
C GLU A 71 -7.12 -21.35 -7.23
N ALA A 72 -5.97 -21.68 -6.62
CA ALA A 72 -5.60 -21.22 -5.29
C ALA A 72 -5.56 -19.67 -5.22
N LEU A 73 -5.98 -19.10 -4.10
CA LEU A 73 -6.03 -17.65 -3.88
C LEU A 73 -5.08 -17.24 -2.77
N ARG A 74 -4.38 -16.14 -2.97
CA ARG A 74 -3.58 -15.49 -1.94
C ARG A 74 -4.27 -14.19 -1.50
N VAL A 75 -4.55 -14.08 -0.20
CA VAL A 75 -5.23 -12.93 0.40
C VAL A 75 -4.24 -12.20 1.28
N HIS A 76 -3.87 -11.00 0.86
CA HIS A 76 -3.06 -10.13 1.70
C HIS A 76 -3.94 -9.44 2.75
N ARG A 77 -3.38 -9.24 3.95
CA ARG A 77 -3.99 -8.46 5.03
C ARG A 77 -5.36 -8.98 5.45
N ALA A 78 -5.51 -10.30 5.60
CA ALA A 78 -6.72 -10.84 6.19
C ALA A 78 -6.75 -10.59 7.70
N ARG A 79 -7.92 -10.29 8.23
CA ARG A 79 -8.19 -10.16 9.67
C ARG A 79 -9.06 -11.31 10.11
N LEU A 80 -8.54 -12.10 11.03
CA LEU A 80 -9.25 -13.23 11.62
C LEU A 80 -9.38 -13.04 13.11
N ALA A 81 -10.52 -13.41 13.65
CA ALA A 81 -10.74 -13.46 15.09
C ALA A 81 -11.59 -14.68 15.44
N PHE A 82 -11.31 -15.31 16.57
CA PHE A 82 -12.28 -16.22 17.17
C PHE A 82 -13.40 -15.37 17.82
N PRO A 83 -14.69 -15.79 17.75
CA PRO A 83 -15.78 -15.02 18.34
C PRO A 83 -15.53 -14.59 19.80
N GLY A 84 -15.44 -13.26 20.01
CA GLY A 84 -15.11 -12.68 21.31
C GLY A 84 -13.61 -12.69 21.68
N GLY A 85 -12.72 -13.10 20.77
CA GLY A 85 -11.27 -13.06 20.94
C GLY A 85 -10.63 -11.81 20.34
N ALA A 86 -9.29 -11.75 20.44
CA ALA A 86 -8.49 -10.71 19.80
C ALA A 86 -8.45 -10.90 18.28
N GLU A 87 -8.30 -9.80 17.56
CA GLU A 87 -8.05 -9.83 16.12
C GLU A 87 -6.61 -10.24 15.82
N HIS A 88 -6.45 -11.08 14.82
CA HIS A 88 -5.17 -11.56 14.33
C HIS A 88 -5.03 -11.25 12.84
N PHE A 89 -3.87 -10.83 12.44
CA PHE A 89 -3.55 -10.46 11.07
C PHE A 89 -2.70 -11.53 10.41
N ALA A 90 -3.02 -11.86 9.16
CA ALA A 90 -2.27 -12.82 8.38
C ALA A 90 -2.37 -12.57 6.87
N GLU A 91 -1.40 -13.11 6.14
CA GLU A 91 -1.57 -13.44 4.74
C GLU A 91 -2.19 -14.84 4.66
N LEU A 92 -3.28 -15.00 3.90
CA LEU A 92 -3.93 -16.30 3.76
C LEU A 92 -3.67 -16.88 2.38
N TRP A 93 -3.44 -18.18 2.36
CA TRP A 93 -3.44 -18.98 1.16
C TRP A 93 -4.63 -19.93 1.24
N LEU A 94 -5.52 -19.81 0.26
CA LEU A 94 -6.74 -20.59 0.17
C LEU A 94 -6.63 -21.51 -1.03
N SER A 95 -6.81 -22.81 -0.82
CA SER A 95 -6.81 -23.82 -1.88
C SER A 95 -7.91 -24.84 -1.64
N LEU A 96 -8.29 -25.58 -2.69
CA LEU A 96 -9.19 -26.74 -2.59
C LEU A 96 -8.38 -28.00 -2.82
N ASP A 97 -8.64 -29.03 -2.02
CA ASP A 97 -8.17 -30.38 -2.29
C ASP A 97 -9.06 -31.09 -3.32
N GLU A 98 -8.67 -32.32 -3.70
CA GLU A 98 -9.42 -33.18 -4.64
C GLU A 98 -10.87 -33.47 -4.20
N ASN A 99 -11.16 -33.34 -2.90
CA ASN A 99 -12.48 -33.59 -2.31
C ASN A 99 -13.28 -32.29 -2.11
N SER A 100 -12.84 -31.17 -2.69
CA SER A 100 -13.45 -29.84 -2.52
C SER A 100 -13.39 -29.31 -1.07
N THR A 101 -12.50 -29.86 -0.24
CA THR A 101 -12.21 -29.33 1.10
C THR A 101 -11.38 -28.06 0.96
N LEU A 102 -11.81 -26.98 1.60
CA LEU A 102 -11.05 -25.75 1.65
C LEU A 102 -9.90 -25.89 2.64
N GLN A 103 -8.68 -25.72 2.16
CA GLN A 103 -7.48 -25.56 2.98
C GLN A 103 -7.15 -24.09 3.09
N MET A 104 -6.99 -23.61 4.32
CA MET A 104 -6.55 -22.27 4.66
C MET A 104 -5.21 -22.36 5.38
N GLU A 105 -4.18 -21.80 4.79
CA GLU A 105 -2.88 -21.59 5.45
C GLU A 105 -2.79 -20.13 5.85
N ALA A 106 -2.53 -19.86 7.12
CA ALA A 106 -2.34 -18.51 7.62
C ALA A 106 -0.85 -18.27 7.90
N HIS A 107 -0.34 -17.19 7.36
CA HIS A 107 1.01 -16.70 7.65
C HIS A 107 0.87 -15.46 8.54
N PRO A 108 1.00 -15.62 9.88
CA PRO A 108 0.83 -14.52 10.82
C PRO A 108 1.71 -13.35 10.42
N ALA A 109 1.10 -12.19 10.32
CA ALA A 109 1.79 -10.93 10.14
C ALA A 109 1.64 -10.13 11.44
N GLY A 110 2.63 -9.29 11.73
CA GLY A 110 2.46 -8.30 12.79
C GLY A 110 1.24 -7.41 12.49
N GLU A 111 0.76 -6.67 13.47
CA GLU A 111 -0.36 -5.76 13.31
C GLU A 111 -0.24 -4.97 12.02
N PHE A 112 -1.26 -5.03 11.19
CA PHE A 112 -1.39 -4.10 10.08
C PHE A 112 -2.04 -2.85 10.67
N PRO A 113 -1.34 -1.71 10.78
CA PRO A 113 -1.97 -0.50 11.27
C PRO A 113 -3.09 -0.09 10.30
N GLY A 114 -4.30 -0.02 10.81
CA GLY A 114 -5.47 0.50 10.11
C GLY A 114 -6.14 -0.42 9.09
N GLU A 115 -7.40 -0.12 8.78
CA GLU A 115 -8.13 -0.63 7.62
C GLU A 115 -7.30 -0.40 6.36
N ASP A 116 -7.48 -1.25 5.32
CA ASP A 116 -6.85 -0.98 4.03
C ASP A 116 -7.21 0.46 3.61
N PRO A 117 -6.25 1.39 3.60
CA PRO A 117 -6.57 2.78 3.26
C PRO A 117 -7.13 2.89 1.83
N ALA A 118 -6.99 1.85 1.00
CA ALA A 118 -7.59 1.78 -0.33
C ALA A 118 -9.13 1.68 -0.26
N THR A 119 -9.68 1.10 0.81
CA THR A 119 -11.13 0.99 1.02
C THR A 119 -11.70 2.06 1.92
N ALA A 120 -10.88 2.68 2.77
CA ALA A 120 -11.31 3.57 3.85
C ALA A 120 -11.42 5.05 3.51
N LEU A 121 -10.96 5.51 2.32
CA LEU A 121 -11.27 6.88 1.88
C LEU A 121 -12.60 6.89 1.10
N PRO A 122 -13.75 7.20 1.75
CA PRO A 122 -15.00 7.32 1.03
C PRO A 122 -14.87 8.38 -0.07
N ALA A 123 -15.54 8.18 -1.19
CA ALA A 123 -15.70 9.21 -2.24
C ALA A 123 -16.11 10.58 -1.66
N ALA A 124 -16.80 10.57 -0.52
CA ALA A 124 -17.17 11.74 0.26
C ALA A 124 -15.96 12.52 0.82
N LEU A 125 -14.90 11.84 1.31
CA LEU A 125 -13.71 12.54 1.80
C LEU A 125 -12.89 13.11 0.64
N SER A 126 -12.83 12.42 -0.48
CA SER A 126 -12.21 12.92 -1.72
C SER A 126 -12.97 14.15 -2.25
N ALA A 127 -14.31 14.14 -2.17
CA ALA A 127 -15.13 15.30 -2.54
C ALA A 127 -14.97 16.46 -1.55
N ALA A 128 -14.90 16.19 -0.24
CA ALA A 128 -14.67 17.20 0.79
C ALA A 128 -13.27 17.83 0.66
N LEU A 129 -12.24 17.05 0.38
CA LEU A 129 -10.90 17.55 0.10
C LEU A 129 -10.88 18.42 -1.16
N LYS A 130 -11.63 18.05 -2.20
CA LYS A 130 -11.83 18.88 -3.40
C LYS A 130 -12.51 20.23 -3.05
N GLY A 131 -13.55 20.21 -2.22
CA GLY A 131 -14.20 21.42 -1.74
C GLY A 131 -13.25 22.35 -0.96
N LEU A 132 -12.56 21.79 0.05
CA LEU A 132 -11.58 22.51 0.87
C LEU A 132 -10.45 23.12 0.03
N ALA A 133 -9.96 22.40 -0.96
CA ALA A 133 -8.88 22.92 -1.79
C ALA A 133 -9.36 24.07 -2.70
N HIS A 134 -10.59 24.04 -3.21
CA HIS A 134 -11.18 25.20 -3.88
C HIS A 134 -11.29 26.41 -2.93
N GLU A 135 -11.71 26.19 -1.68
CA GLU A 135 -11.78 27.23 -0.66
C GLU A 135 -10.42 27.77 -0.25
N ILE A 136 -9.35 26.95 -0.27
CA ILE A 136 -7.97 27.41 0.01
C ILE A 136 -7.37 28.15 -1.19
N ARG A 137 -7.69 27.76 -2.42
CA ARG A 137 -7.20 28.44 -3.63
C ARG A 137 -7.65 29.89 -3.70
N ASN A 138 -8.86 30.18 -3.24
CA ASN A 138 -9.44 31.52 -3.25
C ASN A 138 -8.65 32.53 -2.39
N PRO A 139 -8.35 32.29 -1.09
CA PRO A 139 -7.53 33.19 -0.30
C PRO A 139 -6.07 33.24 -0.78
N LEU A 140 -5.51 32.16 -1.31
CA LEU A 140 -4.17 32.20 -1.92
C LEU A 140 -4.12 33.11 -3.13
N ALA A 141 -5.14 33.10 -4.00
CA ALA A 141 -5.23 34.02 -5.12
C ALA A 141 -5.34 35.50 -4.64
N GLY A 142 -6.07 35.72 -3.55
CA GLY A 142 -6.15 37.04 -2.90
C GLY A 142 -4.80 37.52 -2.35
N LEU A 143 -4.08 36.65 -1.63
CA LEU A 143 -2.74 36.92 -1.10
C LEU A 143 -1.73 37.21 -2.21
N LYS A 144 -1.77 36.41 -3.29
CA LYS A 144 -0.91 36.63 -4.48
C LYS A 144 -1.20 38.00 -5.11
N GLY A 145 -2.49 38.36 -5.28
CA GLY A 145 -2.88 39.66 -5.80
C GLY A 145 -2.39 40.82 -4.91
N ALA A 146 -2.51 40.67 -3.59
CA ALA A 146 -2.02 41.65 -2.62
C ALA A 146 -0.49 41.79 -2.68
N ALA A 147 0.25 40.69 -2.70
CA ALA A 147 1.71 40.72 -2.85
C ALA A 147 2.17 41.38 -4.16
N GLN A 148 1.48 41.10 -5.28
CA GLN A 148 1.75 41.75 -6.56
C GLN A 148 1.50 43.25 -6.55
N LEU A 149 0.41 43.72 -5.87
CA LEU A 149 0.11 45.11 -5.73
C LEU A 149 1.13 45.83 -4.84
N LEU A 150 1.56 45.20 -3.75
CA LEU A 150 2.63 45.71 -2.90
C LEU A 150 3.95 45.80 -3.66
N GLY A 151 4.31 44.78 -4.44
CA GLY A 151 5.50 44.80 -5.27
C GLY A 151 5.51 45.91 -6.31
N ARG A 152 4.36 46.18 -6.95
CA ARG A 152 4.23 47.35 -7.86
C ARG A 152 4.40 48.66 -7.16
N ARG A 153 3.90 48.81 -5.91
CA ARG A 153 4.07 50.03 -5.11
C ARG A 153 5.51 50.18 -4.61
N ALA A 154 6.16 49.10 -4.19
CA ALA A 154 7.56 49.10 -3.77
C ALA A 154 8.52 49.45 -4.93
N ASN A 155 8.22 49.01 -6.15
CA ASN A 155 8.97 49.39 -7.35
C ASN A 155 8.87 50.88 -7.73
N LEU A 156 7.85 51.59 -7.23
CA LEU A 156 7.68 53.02 -7.42
C LEU A 156 8.42 53.87 -6.34
N ARG A 157 8.86 53.24 -5.24
CA ARG A 157 9.66 53.83 -4.17
C ARG A 157 11.10 53.34 -4.29
N LEU A 158 11.99 54.21 -4.65
CA LEU A 158 13.40 53.89 -5.03
C LEU A 158 14.31 53.39 -3.88
N ASP A 159 13.79 53.23 -2.63
CA ASP A 159 14.65 53.08 -1.45
C ASP A 159 14.39 51.90 -0.53
N ASN A 160 13.77 50.78 -1.01
CA ASN A 160 13.46 49.67 -0.09
C ASN A 160 13.67 48.30 -0.72
N ASP A 161 14.93 47.88 -0.90
CA ASP A 161 15.30 46.58 -1.44
C ASP A 161 14.81 45.45 -0.52
N ASP A 162 14.85 45.62 0.81
CA ASP A 162 14.38 44.65 1.80
C ASP A 162 12.87 44.38 1.64
N GLU A 163 12.07 45.41 1.36
CA GLU A 163 10.62 45.31 1.13
C GLU A 163 10.29 44.52 -0.14
N ARG A 164 11.11 44.67 -1.19
CA ARG A 164 10.98 43.91 -2.44
C ARG A 164 11.33 42.45 -2.25
N GLU A 165 12.38 42.15 -1.47
CA GLU A 165 12.80 40.79 -1.15
C GLU A 165 11.71 40.07 -0.35
N LEU A 166 11.15 40.68 0.68
CA LEU A 166 10.03 40.16 1.48
C LEU A 166 8.76 39.91 0.64
N ILE A 167 8.41 40.82 -0.24
CA ILE A 167 7.27 40.67 -1.15
C ILE A 167 7.53 39.51 -2.14
N GLY A 168 8.74 39.37 -2.62
CA GLY A 168 9.18 38.27 -3.47
C GLY A 168 9.06 36.91 -2.76
N MET A 169 9.51 36.84 -1.51
CA MET A 169 9.37 35.65 -0.67
C MET A 169 7.90 35.27 -0.42
N ILE A 170 7.05 36.26 -0.09
CA ILE A 170 5.59 35.99 0.07
C ILE A 170 4.98 35.47 -1.23
N GLY A 171 5.32 36.07 -2.37
CA GLY A 171 4.83 35.63 -3.68
C GLY A 171 5.23 34.18 -3.99
N SER A 172 6.51 33.86 -3.77
CA SER A 172 7.03 32.50 -3.99
C SER A 172 6.40 31.44 -3.06
N GLU A 173 6.13 31.79 -1.80
CA GLU A 173 5.47 30.89 -0.85
C GLU A 173 3.99 30.67 -1.19
N VAL A 174 3.30 31.71 -1.63
CA VAL A 174 1.92 31.61 -2.13
C VAL A 174 1.86 30.73 -3.38
N ASP A 175 2.80 30.88 -4.31
CA ASP A 175 2.87 30.03 -5.51
C ASP A 175 3.20 28.57 -5.14
N ARG A 176 4.06 28.35 -4.16
CA ARG A 176 4.36 27.04 -3.61
C ARG A 176 3.12 26.39 -3.00
N LEU A 177 2.36 27.12 -2.18
CA LEU A 177 1.11 26.63 -1.57
C LEU A 177 0.03 26.36 -2.63
N ALA A 178 -0.12 27.22 -3.63
CA ALA A 178 -1.04 26.99 -4.74
C ALA A 178 -0.68 25.73 -5.53
N ALA A 179 0.60 25.50 -5.82
CA ALA A 179 1.07 24.30 -6.48
C ALA A 179 0.84 23.02 -5.65
N LEU A 180 0.96 23.10 -4.32
CA LEU A 180 0.63 21.99 -3.41
C LEU A 180 -0.87 21.66 -3.45
N VAL A 181 -1.72 22.68 -3.40
CA VAL A 181 -3.18 22.52 -3.51
C VAL A 181 -3.55 21.96 -4.88
N ASP A 182 -2.92 22.44 -5.97
CA ASP A 182 -3.17 21.93 -7.31
C ASP A 182 -2.76 20.46 -7.49
N ARG A 183 -1.65 20.03 -6.90
CA ARG A 183 -1.23 18.62 -6.90
C ARG A 183 -2.20 17.72 -6.13
N LEU A 184 -2.85 18.25 -5.08
CA LEU A 184 -3.88 17.53 -4.35
C LEU A 184 -5.18 17.36 -5.16
N MET A 185 -5.52 18.38 -5.97
CA MET A 185 -6.80 18.48 -6.66
C MET A 185 -6.82 17.86 -8.03
N ASN A 186 -5.76 18.06 -8.76
CA ASN A 186 -5.60 17.61 -10.13
C ASN A 186 -4.27 16.85 -10.20
N PRO A 187 -4.26 15.57 -9.78
CA PRO A 187 -3.22 14.71 -10.26
C PRO A 187 -3.26 14.82 -11.78
N ALA A 188 -2.11 15.04 -12.39
CA ALA A 188 -2.01 15.12 -13.85
C ALA A 188 -2.83 13.98 -14.45
N PRO A 189 -3.64 14.22 -15.51
CA PRO A 189 -4.42 13.15 -16.11
C PRO A 189 -3.46 12.00 -16.39
N PRO A 190 -3.86 10.76 -16.13
CA PRO A 190 -3.00 9.61 -16.41
C PRO A 190 -2.60 9.71 -17.88
N ARG A 191 -1.30 9.69 -18.16
CA ARG A 191 -0.81 9.49 -19.51
C ARG A 191 -1.25 8.11 -19.95
N GLU A 192 -1.35 7.89 -21.24
CA GLU A 192 -1.59 6.55 -21.77
C GLU A 192 -0.60 5.57 -21.13
N PHE A 193 -1.12 4.51 -20.52
CA PHE A 193 -0.28 3.48 -19.96
C PHE A 193 0.49 2.79 -21.08
N ALA A 194 1.77 2.59 -20.87
CA ALA A 194 2.66 1.92 -21.80
C ALA A 194 3.35 0.73 -21.14
N PRO A 195 3.79 -0.26 -21.92
CA PRO A 195 4.64 -1.33 -21.39
C PRO A 195 5.87 -0.74 -20.72
N LEU A 196 6.13 -1.17 -19.47
CA LEU A 196 7.13 -0.56 -18.61
C LEU A 196 7.86 -1.61 -17.79
N ASN A 197 9.19 -1.58 -17.83
CA ASN A 197 10.01 -2.35 -16.90
C ASN A 197 10.15 -1.61 -15.57
N ILE A 198 9.64 -2.20 -14.49
CA ILE A 198 9.66 -1.59 -13.15
C ILE A 198 11.08 -1.31 -12.65
N HIS A 199 12.07 -2.09 -13.06
CA HIS A 199 13.46 -1.86 -12.64
C HIS A 199 14.03 -0.57 -13.23
N THR A 200 13.60 -0.16 -14.43
CA THR A 200 14.00 1.13 -15.03
C THR A 200 13.51 2.30 -14.14
N VAL A 201 12.29 2.19 -13.62
CA VAL A 201 11.75 3.19 -12.68
C VAL A 201 12.55 3.21 -11.37
N LEU A 202 12.82 2.03 -10.81
CA LEU A 202 13.57 1.92 -9.56
C LEU A 202 15.01 2.43 -9.69
N GLU A 203 15.67 2.21 -10.83
CA GLU A 203 17.01 2.75 -11.08
C GLU A 203 17.01 4.28 -11.20
N ARG A 204 15.94 4.86 -11.78
CA ARG A 204 15.76 6.32 -11.78
C ARG A 204 15.57 6.87 -10.37
N VAL A 205 14.76 6.20 -9.55
CA VAL A 205 14.57 6.56 -8.13
C VAL A 205 15.88 6.44 -7.35
N ARG A 206 16.66 5.38 -7.60
CA ARG A 206 17.97 5.20 -6.99
C ARG A 206 18.93 6.35 -7.33
N GLN A 207 18.97 6.79 -8.59
CA GLN A 207 19.80 7.94 -8.99
C GLN A 207 19.40 9.23 -8.26
N LEU A 208 18.09 9.46 -8.06
CA LEU A 208 17.60 10.59 -7.27
C LEU A 208 18.04 10.46 -5.80
N ALA A 209 17.96 9.26 -5.24
CA ALA A 209 18.37 9.01 -3.86
C ALA A 209 19.88 9.17 -3.67
N ASP A 210 20.70 8.71 -4.60
CA ASP A 210 22.16 8.90 -4.57
C ASP A 210 22.54 10.39 -4.61
N ALA A 211 21.78 11.20 -5.35
CA ALA A 211 22.02 12.65 -5.44
C ALA A 211 21.63 13.39 -4.14
N GLU A 212 20.59 12.94 -3.44
CA GLU A 212 20.09 13.60 -2.21
C GLU A 212 20.78 13.08 -0.94
N ALA A 213 21.12 11.79 -0.87
CA ALA A 213 21.63 11.15 0.35
C ALA A 213 23.09 11.44 0.68
N ALA A 214 23.83 12.18 -0.17
CA ALA A 214 25.21 12.65 0.06
C ALA A 214 26.12 11.61 0.75
N TRP A 215 26.15 10.33 0.29
CA TRP A 215 27.03 9.25 0.76
C TRP A 215 26.74 8.68 2.17
N SER A 216 25.69 9.13 2.85
CA SER A 216 25.41 8.71 4.24
C SER A 216 24.53 7.46 4.36
N ILE A 217 23.87 7.03 3.30
CA ILE A 217 22.87 5.94 3.32
C ILE A 217 23.24 4.85 2.32
N LYS A 218 23.17 3.59 2.77
CA LYS A 218 23.40 2.43 1.91
C LYS A 218 22.10 2.04 1.19
N LEU A 219 22.10 2.17 -0.15
CA LEU A 219 21.02 1.65 -1.00
C LEU A 219 21.33 0.22 -1.44
N VAL A 220 20.45 -0.73 -1.10
CA VAL A 220 20.59 -2.16 -1.43
C VAL A 220 19.54 -2.53 -2.48
N ARG A 221 19.97 -3.21 -3.55
CA ARG A 221 19.09 -3.74 -4.60
C ARG A 221 18.93 -5.24 -4.45
N ASP A 222 17.71 -5.70 -4.50
CA ASP A 222 17.33 -7.11 -4.48
C ASP A 222 16.20 -7.32 -5.50
N TYR A 223 16.55 -7.27 -6.77
CA TYR A 223 15.63 -7.32 -7.90
C TYR A 223 15.49 -8.74 -8.43
N ASP A 224 14.25 -9.11 -8.74
CA ASP A 224 13.93 -10.32 -9.47
C ASP A 224 14.00 -10.03 -10.98
N PRO A 225 15.01 -10.54 -11.70
CA PRO A 225 15.20 -10.23 -13.12
C PRO A 225 14.16 -10.89 -14.04
N SER A 226 13.34 -11.81 -13.53
CA SER A 226 12.33 -12.53 -14.30
C SER A 226 11.00 -11.81 -14.43
N LEU A 227 10.84 -10.62 -13.80
CA LEU A 227 9.59 -9.88 -13.82
C LEU A 227 9.21 -9.43 -15.24
N PRO A 228 7.96 -9.63 -15.65
CA PRO A 228 7.46 -9.10 -16.91
C PRO A 228 7.28 -7.58 -16.85
N GLU A 229 7.07 -6.98 -18.02
CA GLU A 229 6.63 -5.59 -18.12
C GLU A 229 5.23 -5.44 -17.55
N ILE A 230 5.00 -4.31 -16.88
CA ILE A 230 3.69 -3.86 -16.41
C ILE A 230 3.14 -2.79 -17.36
N GLN A 231 1.84 -2.52 -17.30
CA GLN A 231 1.26 -1.35 -17.95
C GLN A 231 1.23 -0.18 -16.96
N GLY A 232 1.81 0.95 -17.32
CA GLY A 232 1.85 2.07 -16.38
C GLY A 232 2.43 3.37 -16.93
N ASP A 233 2.32 4.41 -16.10
CA ASP A 233 2.94 5.72 -16.29
C ASP A 233 4.27 5.77 -15.52
N ALA A 234 5.38 5.76 -16.26
CA ALA A 234 6.74 5.74 -15.70
C ALA A 234 7.05 6.95 -14.82
N ASP A 235 6.55 8.14 -15.16
CA ASP A 235 6.82 9.36 -14.40
C ASP A 235 6.05 9.36 -13.08
N ARG A 236 4.79 8.93 -13.08
CA ARG A 236 3.98 8.82 -11.87
C ARG A 236 4.49 7.73 -10.92
N LEU A 237 4.86 6.57 -11.45
CA LEU A 237 5.48 5.51 -10.65
C LEU A 237 6.83 5.96 -10.09
N THR A 238 7.65 6.68 -10.88
CA THR A 238 8.90 7.27 -10.37
C THR A 238 8.63 8.22 -9.21
N GLN A 239 7.64 9.12 -9.35
CA GLN A 239 7.29 10.06 -8.28
C GLN A 239 6.75 9.35 -7.04
N SER A 240 5.90 8.33 -7.22
CA SER A 240 5.35 7.52 -6.12
C SER A 240 6.48 6.82 -5.34
N LEU A 241 7.32 6.06 -6.04
CA LEU A 241 8.43 5.34 -5.43
C LEU A 241 9.47 6.28 -4.82
N TRP A 242 9.71 7.44 -5.44
CA TRP A 242 10.56 8.47 -4.88
C TRP A 242 10.02 9.01 -3.55
N ASN A 243 8.70 9.25 -3.44
CA ASN A 243 8.08 9.65 -2.17
C ASN A 243 8.31 8.63 -1.06
N LEU A 244 8.25 7.32 -1.38
CA LEU A 244 8.50 6.26 -0.41
C LEU A 244 9.98 6.20 0.00
N VAL A 245 10.89 6.27 -0.96
CA VAL A 245 12.34 6.26 -0.71
C VAL A 245 12.74 7.49 0.09
N ARG A 246 12.25 8.67 -0.26
CA ARG A 246 12.53 9.92 0.47
C ARG A 246 12.03 9.83 1.92
N ASN A 247 10.86 9.23 2.17
CA ASN A 247 10.40 8.98 3.53
C ASN A 247 11.37 8.08 4.31
N ALA A 248 11.93 7.05 3.66
CA ALA A 248 12.95 6.18 4.24
C ALA A 248 14.24 6.95 4.56
N LEU A 249 14.73 7.78 3.64
CA LEU A 249 15.91 8.63 3.86
C LEU A 249 15.70 9.57 5.05
N GLU A 250 14.56 10.23 5.12
CA GLU A 250 14.20 11.18 6.17
C GLU A 250 13.84 10.50 7.53
N SER A 251 13.66 9.17 7.57
CA SER A 251 13.41 8.42 8.82
C SER A 251 14.65 8.29 9.71
N GLY A 252 15.83 8.71 9.22
CA GLY A 252 17.11 8.50 9.87
C GLY A 252 17.69 7.11 9.61
N ALA A 253 17.23 6.43 8.57
CA ALA A 253 17.74 5.14 8.17
C ALA A 253 19.20 5.22 7.70
N SER A 254 19.99 4.21 8.02
CA SER A 254 21.34 4.00 7.48
C SER A 254 21.34 3.07 6.26
N THR A 255 20.26 2.31 6.07
CA THR A 255 20.11 1.37 4.95
C THR A 255 18.67 1.42 4.42
N VAL A 256 18.55 1.54 3.11
CA VAL A 256 17.28 1.40 2.38
C VAL A 256 17.43 0.29 1.35
N SER A 257 16.52 -0.67 1.34
CA SER A 257 16.49 -1.80 0.42
C SER A 257 15.34 -1.67 -0.56
N LEU A 258 15.65 -1.80 -1.85
CA LEU A 258 14.69 -1.87 -2.94
C LEU A 258 14.60 -3.32 -3.41
N ARG A 259 13.44 -3.96 -3.20
CA ARG A 259 13.21 -5.35 -3.55
C ARG A 259 12.06 -5.49 -4.52
N THR A 260 12.18 -6.40 -5.47
CA THR A 260 11.10 -6.77 -6.38
C THR A 260 10.87 -8.27 -6.39
N ARG A 261 9.61 -8.72 -6.49
CA ARG A 261 9.23 -10.14 -6.59
C ARG A 261 7.96 -10.29 -7.45
N ALA A 262 7.82 -11.46 -8.06
CA ALA A 262 6.57 -11.89 -8.67
C ALA A 262 5.61 -12.39 -7.59
N GLU A 263 4.34 -11.99 -7.67
CA GLU A 263 3.25 -12.51 -6.83
C GLU A 263 2.19 -13.14 -7.71
N HIS A 264 1.88 -14.40 -7.43
CA HIS A 264 0.88 -15.16 -8.19
C HIS A 264 -0.43 -15.26 -7.43
N GLN A 265 -1.54 -15.36 -8.18
CA GLN A 265 -2.89 -15.60 -7.64
C GLN A 265 -3.27 -14.64 -6.50
N LEU A 266 -3.02 -13.34 -6.74
CA LEU A 266 -3.15 -12.28 -5.76
C LEU A 266 -4.49 -11.58 -5.85
N LEU A 267 -5.15 -11.39 -4.70
CA LEU A 267 -6.31 -10.52 -4.57
C LEU A 267 -5.86 -9.08 -4.30
N ILE A 268 -6.23 -8.16 -5.20
CA ILE A 268 -6.08 -6.72 -5.00
C ILE A 268 -7.48 -6.09 -5.02
N GLY A 269 -7.89 -5.49 -3.90
CA GLY A 269 -9.29 -5.10 -3.72
C GLY A 269 -10.21 -6.30 -3.87
N ASP A 270 -11.18 -6.23 -4.78
CA ASP A 270 -12.11 -7.32 -5.09
C ASP A 270 -11.73 -8.13 -6.33
N THR A 271 -10.58 -7.85 -6.95
CA THR A 271 -10.16 -8.49 -8.20
C THR A 271 -8.99 -9.43 -7.95
N THR A 272 -9.11 -10.67 -8.46
CA THR A 272 -8.02 -11.64 -8.44
C THR A 272 -7.16 -11.47 -9.68
N HIS A 273 -5.87 -11.27 -9.48
CA HIS A 273 -4.87 -11.16 -10.55
C HIS A 273 -3.99 -12.41 -10.56
N ARG A 274 -3.80 -12.98 -11.75
CA ARG A 274 -2.94 -14.17 -11.92
C ARG A 274 -1.48 -13.87 -11.58
N LEU A 275 -1.05 -12.65 -11.89
CA LEU A 275 0.31 -12.18 -11.64
C LEU A 275 0.28 -10.71 -11.25
N ALA A 276 1.10 -10.35 -10.28
CA ALA A 276 1.40 -8.98 -9.91
C ALA A 276 2.89 -8.80 -9.62
N VAL A 277 3.38 -7.60 -9.86
CA VAL A 277 4.71 -7.19 -9.44
C VAL A 277 4.61 -6.60 -8.04
N ARG A 278 5.38 -7.14 -7.11
CA ARG A 278 5.58 -6.61 -5.77
C ARG A 278 6.87 -5.80 -5.74
N VAL A 279 6.77 -4.53 -5.34
CA VAL A 279 7.90 -3.66 -5.05
C VAL A 279 7.90 -3.35 -3.56
N GLU A 280 8.99 -3.66 -2.87
CA GLU A 280 9.18 -3.34 -1.45
C GLU A 280 10.29 -2.31 -1.29
N ILE A 281 10.00 -1.29 -0.48
CA ILE A 281 10.99 -0.31 0.00
C ILE A 281 11.08 -0.51 1.51
N ALA A 282 12.21 -1.07 1.95
CA ALA A 282 12.46 -1.37 3.35
C ALA A 282 13.56 -0.47 3.91
N ASP A 283 13.36 0.08 5.10
CA ASP A 283 14.32 0.91 5.79
C ASP A 283 14.52 0.46 7.24
N ASN A 284 15.66 0.80 7.81
CA ASN A 284 16.00 0.55 9.20
C ASN A 284 15.92 1.81 10.08
N GLY A 285 15.08 2.77 9.72
CA GLY A 285 14.89 4.01 10.43
C GLY A 285 14.06 3.87 11.71
N ARG A 286 13.65 5.01 12.27
CA ARG A 286 12.92 5.07 13.56
C ARG A 286 11.53 4.44 13.54
N GLY A 287 10.99 4.12 12.37
CA GLY A 287 9.62 3.62 12.23
C GLY A 287 8.56 4.73 12.18
N VAL A 288 7.30 4.29 12.03
CA VAL A 288 6.12 5.15 12.08
C VAL A 288 5.66 5.24 13.54
N PRO A 289 5.43 6.43 14.11
CA PRO A 289 4.85 6.60 15.43
C PRO A 289 3.45 5.97 15.53
N ASP A 290 3.12 5.37 16.68
CA ASP A 290 1.84 4.66 16.88
C ASP A 290 0.61 5.57 16.70
N ASP A 291 0.71 6.83 17.12
CA ASP A 291 -0.35 7.84 16.97
C ASP A 291 -0.63 8.23 15.52
N LEU A 292 0.30 7.96 14.61
CA LEU A 292 0.18 8.21 13.17
C LEU A 292 -0.15 6.95 12.37
N ALA A 293 0.02 5.77 12.95
CA ALA A 293 -0.04 4.48 12.26
C ALA A 293 -1.30 4.31 11.40
N GLU A 294 -2.48 4.65 11.92
CA GLU A 294 -3.74 4.53 11.20
C GLU A 294 -3.99 5.67 10.19
N ARG A 295 -3.19 6.75 10.26
CA ARG A 295 -3.48 7.99 9.54
C ARG A 295 -2.41 8.42 8.56
N ILE A 296 -1.32 7.65 8.39
CA ILE A 296 -0.18 8.06 7.54
C ILE A 296 -0.54 8.27 6.06
N PHE A 297 -1.61 7.65 5.59
CA PHE A 297 -2.13 7.82 4.23
C PHE A 297 -3.19 8.92 4.11
N LEU A 298 -3.56 9.56 5.22
CA LEU A 298 -4.45 10.72 5.16
C LEU A 298 -3.67 11.95 4.70
N PRO A 299 -4.25 12.77 3.82
CA PRO A 299 -3.62 14.02 3.38
C PRO A 299 -3.33 14.95 4.56
N LEU A 300 -2.21 15.68 4.47
CA LEU A 300 -1.75 16.66 5.46
C LEU A 300 -1.35 16.06 6.82
N VAL A 301 -1.34 14.74 6.95
CA VAL A 301 -0.81 14.06 8.14
C VAL A 301 0.70 13.89 7.98
N SER A 302 1.45 14.48 8.91
CA SER A 302 2.91 14.41 8.93
C SER A 302 3.41 14.34 10.37
N GLY A 303 4.36 13.46 10.63
CA GLY A 303 5.12 13.43 11.89
C GLY A 303 6.30 14.41 11.93
N ARG A 304 6.40 15.35 10.97
CA ARG A 304 7.51 16.29 10.80
C ARG A 304 6.98 17.70 10.61
N ALA A 305 7.67 18.69 11.20
CA ALA A 305 7.30 20.09 11.09
C ALA A 305 7.34 20.63 9.64
N GLU A 306 8.28 20.13 8.83
CA GLU A 306 8.44 20.56 7.44
C GLU A 306 7.78 19.60 6.43
N GLY A 307 7.17 18.52 6.90
CA GLY A 307 6.53 17.52 6.05
C GLY A 307 5.17 17.99 5.55
N THR A 308 4.95 17.93 4.24
CA THR A 308 3.65 18.33 3.63
C THR A 308 2.52 17.35 3.91
N GLY A 309 2.82 16.11 4.34
CA GLY A 309 1.83 15.05 4.53
C GLY A 309 1.12 14.59 3.25
N LEU A 310 1.69 14.88 2.07
CA LEU A 310 1.08 14.59 0.77
C LEU A 310 1.74 13.41 0.02
N GLY A 311 2.97 13.07 0.38
CA GLY A 311 3.75 12.07 -0.36
C GLY A 311 3.11 10.67 -0.35
N LEU A 312 2.70 10.17 0.83
CA LEU A 312 2.08 8.85 0.99
C LEU A 312 0.68 8.77 0.37
N PRO A 313 -0.24 9.74 0.57
CA PRO A 313 -1.53 9.78 -0.13
C PRO A 313 -1.39 9.76 -1.65
N LEU A 314 -0.46 10.53 -2.21
CA LEU A 314 -0.19 10.54 -3.65
C LEU A 314 0.37 9.20 -4.14
N ALA A 315 1.28 8.58 -3.39
CA ALA A 315 1.80 7.25 -3.71
C ALA A 315 0.68 6.20 -3.72
N GLN A 316 -0.23 6.25 -2.76
CA GLN A 316 -1.38 5.36 -2.70
C GLN A 316 -2.35 5.58 -3.88
N GLN A 317 -2.56 6.86 -4.27
CA GLN A 317 -3.39 7.17 -5.42
C GLN A 317 -2.80 6.60 -6.71
N VAL A 318 -1.48 6.77 -6.93
CA VAL A 318 -0.79 6.18 -8.09
C VAL A 318 -0.91 4.66 -8.10
N ALA A 319 -0.77 3.99 -6.95
CA ALA A 319 -0.99 2.56 -6.85
C ALA A 319 -2.39 2.15 -7.35
N ARG A 320 -3.45 2.85 -6.87
CA ARG A 320 -4.84 2.58 -7.29
C ARG A 320 -5.08 2.83 -8.77
N GLU A 321 -4.52 3.90 -9.33
CA GLU A 321 -4.65 4.20 -10.76
C GLU A 321 -4.02 3.13 -11.65
N HIS A 322 -3.01 2.43 -11.14
CA HIS A 322 -2.40 1.26 -11.78
C HIS A 322 -3.11 -0.06 -11.42
N GLY A 323 -4.33 -0.02 -10.87
CA GLY A 323 -5.07 -1.21 -10.45
C GLY A 323 -4.42 -1.96 -9.28
N GLY A 324 -3.45 -1.35 -8.64
CA GLY A 324 -2.64 -1.91 -7.58
C GLY A 324 -3.04 -1.44 -6.17
N SER A 325 -2.19 -1.77 -5.20
CA SER A 325 -2.34 -1.34 -3.82
C SER A 325 -1.01 -0.94 -3.20
N LEU A 326 -1.06 -0.03 -2.22
CA LEU A 326 0.10 0.36 -1.40
C LEU A 326 -0.23 0.12 0.06
N SER A 327 0.61 -0.66 0.72
CA SER A 327 0.50 -0.97 2.14
C SER A 327 1.84 -0.78 2.84
N TYR A 328 1.85 -0.81 4.18
CA TYR A 328 3.09 -0.76 4.92
C TYR A 328 3.04 -1.62 6.19
N ARG A 329 4.22 -1.94 6.71
CA ARG A 329 4.45 -2.52 8.03
C ARG A 329 5.60 -1.74 8.65
N SER A 330 5.47 -1.37 9.92
CA SER A 330 6.50 -0.58 10.58
C SER A 330 6.67 -0.98 12.03
N ARG A 331 7.92 -1.02 12.44
CA ARG A 331 8.37 -1.07 13.83
C ARG A 331 9.70 -0.31 13.91
N PRO A 332 10.11 0.17 15.06
CA PRO A 332 11.42 0.79 15.20
C PRO A 332 12.54 -0.10 14.64
N GLY A 333 13.36 0.43 13.74
CA GLY A 333 14.43 -0.28 13.07
C GLY A 333 14.01 -1.12 11.85
N HIS A 334 12.73 -1.14 11.49
CA HIS A 334 12.27 -1.89 10.31
C HIS A 334 10.91 -1.41 9.80
N THR A 335 10.92 -0.59 8.76
CA THR A 335 9.71 -0.18 8.03
C THR A 335 9.78 -0.74 6.61
N VAL A 336 8.66 -1.27 6.12
CA VAL A 336 8.52 -1.81 4.76
C VAL A 336 7.26 -1.24 4.14
N PHE A 337 7.40 -0.49 3.07
CA PHE A 337 6.30 -0.15 2.17
C PHE A 337 6.24 -1.18 1.04
N THR A 338 5.05 -1.69 0.77
CA THR A 338 4.79 -2.70 -0.27
C THR A 338 3.82 -2.14 -1.29
N LEU A 339 4.29 -1.98 -2.52
CA LEU A 339 3.48 -1.62 -3.69
C LEU A 339 3.24 -2.88 -4.50
N LEU A 340 1.98 -3.17 -4.80
CA LEU A 340 1.55 -4.25 -5.67
C LEU A 340 0.96 -3.66 -6.94
N ILE A 341 1.41 -4.11 -8.10
CA ILE A 341 0.89 -3.68 -9.40
C ILE A 341 0.53 -4.92 -10.20
N PRO A 342 -0.73 -5.08 -10.66
CA PRO A 342 -1.11 -6.22 -11.47
C PRO A 342 -0.43 -6.19 -12.83
N VAL A 343 -0.12 -7.39 -13.36
CA VAL A 343 0.37 -7.57 -14.72
C VAL A 343 -0.83 -7.98 -15.57
N PRO A 344 -1.22 -7.21 -16.59
CA PRO A 344 -2.31 -7.59 -17.47
C PRO A 344 -1.96 -8.88 -18.23
N LEU A 345 -2.93 -9.76 -18.40
CA LEU A 345 -2.77 -10.93 -19.27
C LEU A 345 -2.72 -10.46 -20.72
N GLN A 346 -1.88 -11.06 -21.54
CA GLN A 346 -1.75 -10.71 -22.97
C GLN A 346 -3.06 -10.86 -23.77
N GLU A 347 -4.06 -11.59 -23.25
CA GLU A 347 -5.38 -11.76 -23.87
C GLU A 347 -6.33 -10.56 -23.67
N GLU A 348 -6.14 -9.74 -22.62
CA GLU A 348 -6.97 -8.55 -22.38
C GLU A 348 -6.63 -7.36 -23.29
N ILE A 349 -5.45 -7.38 -23.92
CA ILE A 349 -5.00 -6.30 -24.82
C ILE A 349 -5.62 -6.44 -26.23
N ALA A 350 -6.19 -7.59 -26.57
CA ALA A 350 -6.72 -7.87 -27.91
C ALA A 350 -8.19 -7.47 -28.10
N ASP A 351 -8.94 -7.20 -27.03
CA ASP A 351 -10.40 -6.88 -27.10
C ASP A 351 -10.71 -5.37 -27.12
N ASP A 352 -9.73 -4.49 -26.89
CA ASP A 352 -9.92 -3.02 -26.88
C ASP A 352 -9.29 -2.29 -28.11
N ALA A 353 -8.94 -3.01 -29.17
CA ALA A 353 -8.34 -2.43 -30.38
C ALA A 353 -9.29 -2.43 -31.60
#